data_a585385ef0aa4be35e3d83e5ad6c01b1
#
_entry.id   a585385ef0aa4be35e3d83e5ad6c01b1
#
_cell.length_a   1.000
_cell.length_b   1.000
_cell.length_c   1.000
_cell.angle_alpha   90.00
_cell.angle_beta   90.00
_cell.angle_gamma   90.00
#
_symmetry.space_group_name_H-M   'P 1'
#
loop_
_entity.id
_entity.type
_entity.pdbx_description
1 polymer ?
#
loop_
_entity_poly.entity_id
_entity_poly.type
_entity_poly.pdbx_seq_one_letter_code
_entity_poly.pdbx_strand_id
1 'polypeptide(L)'
;MHIFYFYNKIKALWRIICIMAVLHLMVGIQGSGKSTYSNKISKELNCKIASTDEIRKTYPNIDEKNVFPEVFKLCANELKEGHDVIFDATNITPKVRSRNISAIRAIFNDFKVYAYFINTDVEICKKRVEKRNKLQGEIFIPLEVIESYANNIVPPSEEENFDKIIILNNYEEK
;
A
#
# COMPACT_ATOMS: atom_id res chain seq x y z
N MET A 1 -1.22 -19.42 -38.28
CA MET A 1 -0.89 -17.99 -38.29
C MET A 1 -2.08 -17.08 -37.97
N HIS A 2 -3.33 -17.35 -38.43
CA HIS A 2 -4.51 -16.55 -38.12
C HIS A 2 -5.00 -16.55 -36.66
N ILE A 3 -4.87 -17.66 -35.94
CA ILE A 3 -5.34 -17.80 -34.55
C ILE A 3 -4.52 -16.91 -33.58
N PHE A 4 -3.22 -16.81 -33.79
CA PHE A 4 -2.34 -15.96 -32.99
C PHE A 4 -2.60 -14.45 -33.20
N TYR A 5 -2.96 -14.06 -34.42
CA TYR A 5 -3.34 -12.68 -34.75
C TYR A 5 -4.68 -12.29 -34.13
N PHE A 6 -5.66 -13.22 -34.15
CA PHE A 6 -6.97 -13.03 -33.51
C PHE A 6 -6.86 -12.96 -31.99
N TYR A 7 -6.04 -13.81 -31.37
CA TYR A 7 -5.79 -13.81 -29.93
C TYR A 7 -5.14 -12.50 -29.46
N ASN A 8 -4.17 -11.98 -30.19
CA ASN A 8 -3.53 -10.70 -29.89
C ASN A 8 -4.47 -9.50 -30.14
N LYS A 9 -5.37 -9.58 -31.12
CA LYS A 9 -6.37 -8.55 -31.37
C LYS A 9 -7.48 -8.55 -30.32
N ILE A 10 -7.89 -9.73 -29.84
CA ILE A 10 -8.80 -9.87 -28.71
C ILE A 10 -8.14 -9.36 -27.43
N LYS A 11 -6.89 -9.70 -27.16
CA LYS A 11 -6.11 -9.14 -26.02
C LYS A 11 -5.98 -7.62 -26.10
N ALA A 12 -5.79 -7.05 -27.29
CA ALA A 12 -5.76 -5.60 -27.51
C ALA A 12 -7.14 -4.95 -27.31
N LEU A 13 -8.24 -5.59 -27.75
CA LEU A 13 -9.61 -5.13 -27.51
C LEU A 13 -10.00 -5.25 -26.02
N TRP A 14 -9.57 -6.32 -25.34
CA TRP A 14 -9.73 -6.46 -23.88
C TRP A 14 -8.98 -5.37 -23.12
N ARG A 15 -7.80 -4.93 -23.61
CA ARG A 15 -7.08 -3.77 -23.07
C ARG A 15 -7.83 -2.45 -23.23
N ILE A 16 -8.68 -2.30 -24.24
CA ILE A 16 -9.49 -1.08 -24.48
C ILE A 16 -10.73 -1.05 -23.56
N ILE A 17 -11.18 -2.21 -23.07
CA ILE A 17 -12.27 -2.33 -22.08
C ILE A 17 -11.67 -2.50 -20.66
N CYS A 18 -10.34 -2.65 -20.53
CA CYS A 18 -9.68 -2.94 -19.27
C CYS A 18 -9.77 -1.72 -18.33
N ILE A 19 -10.54 -1.90 -17.28
CA ILE A 19 -10.42 -1.08 -16.07
C ILE A 19 -8.93 -1.09 -15.69
N MET A 20 -8.27 0.09 -15.73
CA MET A 20 -6.86 0.22 -15.34
C MET A 20 -6.69 -0.34 -13.94
N ALA A 21 -5.66 -1.17 -13.73
CA ALA A 21 -5.32 -1.69 -12.42
C ALA A 21 -5.04 -0.55 -11.43
N VAL A 22 -5.35 -0.77 -10.17
CA VAL A 22 -5.27 0.25 -9.12
C VAL A 22 -4.20 -0.11 -8.10
N LEU A 23 -3.33 0.85 -7.83
CA LEU A 23 -2.47 0.85 -6.65
C LEU A 23 -3.26 1.44 -5.47
N HIS A 24 -3.65 0.59 -4.52
CA HIS A 24 -4.29 1.01 -3.26
C HIS A 24 -3.22 1.40 -2.26
N LEU A 25 -2.94 2.70 -2.12
CA LEU A 25 -1.88 3.23 -1.25
C LEU A 25 -2.42 3.48 0.16
N MET A 26 -1.96 2.73 1.15
CA MET A 26 -2.30 2.98 2.55
C MET A 26 -1.48 4.13 3.11
N VAL A 27 -2.14 5.02 3.86
CA VAL A 27 -1.54 6.16 4.55
C VAL A 27 -2.00 6.17 6.00
N GLY A 28 -1.06 6.28 6.94
CA GLY A 28 -1.38 6.33 8.38
C GLY A 28 -0.21 5.89 9.24
N ILE A 29 -0.24 6.24 10.52
CA ILE A 29 0.81 5.89 11.48
C ILE A 29 0.69 4.42 11.94
N GLN A 30 1.68 3.91 12.64
CA GLN A 30 1.61 2.58 13.25
C GLN A 30 0.44 2.52 14.26
N GLY A 31 -0.27 1.40 14.28
CA GLY A 31 -1.45 1.23 15.15
C GLY A 31 -2.73 1.88 14.62
N SER A 32 -2.70 2.60 13.49
CA SER A 32 -3.92 3.25 12.95
C SER A 32 -4.98 2.26 12.40
N GLY A 33 -4.60 1.01 12.11
CA GLY A 33 -5.50 0.01 11.52
C GLY A 33 -5.31 -0.23 10.02
N LYS A 34 -4.23 0.29 9.41
CA LYS A 34 -3.92 0.09 7.99
C LYS A 34 -3.97 -1.38 7.58
N SER A 35 -3.19 -2.24 8.26
CA SER A 35 -3.09 -3.66 7.89
C SER A 35 -4.40 -4.40 8.08
N THR A 36 -5.21 -4.01 9.07
CA THR A 36 -6.56 -4.54 9.26
C THR A 36 -7.44 -4.18 8.05
N TYR A 37 -7.40 -2.91 7.63
CA TYR A 37 -8.15 -2.46 6.46
C TYR A 37 -7.60 -3.05 5.16
N SER A 38 -6.27 -3.14 5.01
CA SER A 38 -5.62 -3.81 3.88
C SER A 38 -6.10 -5.25 3.73
N ASN A 39 -6.17 -6.01 4.82
CA ASN A 39 -6.67 -7.39 4.81
C ASN A 39 -8.15 -7.47 4.41
N LYS A 40 -8.98 -6.51 4.84
CA LYS A 40 -10.38 -6.45 4.45
C LYS A 40 -10.52 -6.22 2.94
N ILE A 41 -9.94 -5.14 2.42
CA ILE A 41 -10.08 -4.83 0.98
C ILE A 41 -9.35 -5.82 0.08
N SER A 42 -8.26 -6.45 0.53
CA SER A 42 -7.60 -7.53 -0.20
C SER A 42 -8.55 -8.71 -0.45
N LYS A 43 -9.34 -9.09 0.54
CA LYS A 43 -10.37 -10.14 0.39
C LYS A 43 -11.51 -9.71 -0.53
N GLU A 44 -11.98 -8.46 -0.39
CA GLU A 44 -13.08 -7.91 -1.20
C GLU A 44 -12.70 -7.78 -2.67
N LEU A 45 -11.49 -7.33 -2.97
CA LEU A 45 -10.99 -7.09 -4.32
C LEU A 45 -10.20 -8.28 -4.91
N ASN A 46 -9.97 -9.32 -4.10
CA ASN A 46 -9.11 -10.47 -4.47
C ASN A 46 -7.74 -10.02 -4.98
N CYS A 47 -7.09 -9.09 -4.28
CA CYS A 47 -5.80 -8.51 -4.65
C CYS A 47 -4.73 -8.75 -3.59
N LYS A 48 -3.45 -8.73 -3.99
CA LYS A 48 -2.32 -8.94 -3.09
C LYS A 48 -2.01 -7.71 -2.25
N ILE A 49 -1.42 -7.96 -1.08
CA ILE A 49 -0.84 -6.91 -0.22
C ILE A 49 0.68 -6.95 -0.40
N ALA A 50 1.25 -5.82 -0.79
CA ALA A 50 2.67 -5.58 -0.83
C ALA A 50 3.05 -4.75 0.41
N SER A 51 3.65 -5.38 1.40
CA SER A 51 3.97 -4.77 2.69
C SER A 51 5.46 -4.93 3.01
N THR A 52 6.05 -3.90 3.62
CA THR A 52 7.44 -3.95 4.09
C THR A 52 7.64 -5.02 5.16
N ASP A 53 6.63 -5.25 5.99
CA ASP A 53 6.70 -6.24 7.07
C ASP A 53 6.66 -7.67 6.52
N GLU A 54 5.84 -7.93 5.47
CA GLU A 54 5.81 -9.22 4.78
C GLU A 54 7.13 -9.52 4.06
N ILE A 55 7.76 -8.52 3.43
CA ILE A 55 9.07 -8.69 2.80
C ILE A 55 10.12 -9.08 3.85
N ARG A 56 10.16 -8.41 5.01
CA ARG A 56 11.09 -8.75 6.10
C ARG A 56 10.84 -10.15 6.66
N LYS A 57 9.58 -10.59 6.79
CA LYS A 57 9.22 -11.94 7.22
C LYS A 57 9.64 -12.99 6.20
N THR A 58 9.41 -12.72 4.91
CA THR A 58 9.75 -13.64 3.81
C THR A 58 11.27 -13.77 3.63
N TYR A 59 12.00 -12.67 3.83
CA TYR A 59 13.45 -12.60 3.65
C TYR A 59 14.13 -12.07 4.93
N PRO A 60 14.28 -12.90 6.00
CA PRO A 60 14.77 -12.43 7.30
C PRO A 60 16.17 -11.79 7.28
N ASN A 61 16.99 -12.09 6.26
CA ASN A 61 18.35 -11.56 6.09
C ASN A 61 18.41 -10.47 5.00
N ILE A 62 17.28 -9.92 4.57
CA ILE A 62 17.29 -8.87 3.56
C ILE A 62 17.98 -7.62 4.10
N ASP A 63 18.86 -7.02 3.31
CA ASP A 63 19.39 -5.70 3.62
C ASP A 63 18.24 -4.66 3.59
N GLU A 64 18.11 -3.87 4.64
CA GLU A 64 17.00 -2.92 4.83
C GLU A 64 16.82 -1.97 3.63
N LYS A 65 17.93 -1.60 2.96
CA LYS A 65 17.88 -0.80 1.72
C LYS A 65 17.15 -1.48 0.56
N ASN A 66 17.02 -2.81 0.58
CA ASN A 66 16.38 -3.60 -0.47
C ASN A 66 14.90 -3.90 -0.17
N VAL A 67 14.40 -3.64 1.04
CA VAL A 67 13.01 -3.92 1.43
C VAL A 67 12.03 -3.17 0.53
N PHE A 68 12.16 -1.86 0.41
CA PHE A 68 11.28 -1.06 -0.46
C PHE A 68 11.41 -1.39 -1.94
N PRO A 69 12.62 -1.58 -2.53
CA PRO A 69 12.76 -2.07 -3.90
C PRO A 69 11.99 -3.36 -4.19
N GLU A 70 11.99 -4.34 -3.27
CA GLU A 70 11.20 -5.57 -3.47
C GLU A 70 9.69 -5.32 -3.38
N VAL A 71 9.22 -4.47 -2.47
CA VAL A 71 7.81 -4.05 -2.43
C VAL A 71 7.41 -3.36 -3.74
N PHE A 72 8.24 -2.46 -4.28
CA PHE A 72 7.94 -1.75 -5.53
C PHE A 72 7.88 -2.71 -6.73
N LYS A 73 8.78 -3.70 -6.81
CA LYS A 73 8.74 -4.75 -7.84
C LYS A 73 7.47 -5.58 -7.75
N LEU A 74 7.07 -5.97 -6.53
CA LEU A 74 5.83 -6.72 -6.32
C LEU A 74 4.62 -5.91 -6.80
N CYS A 75 4.50 -4.64 -6.39
CA CYS A 75 3.43 -3.76 -6.84
C CYS A 75 3.41 -3.64 -8.38
N ALA A 76 4.56 -3.33 -8.99
CA ALA A 76 4.65 -3.13 -10.43
C ALA A 76 4.32 -4.40 -11.24
N ASN A 77 4.70 -5.57 -10.75
CA ASN A 77 4.38 -6.85 -11.41
C ASN A 77 2.88 -7.14 -11.40
N GLU A 78 2.20 -6.98 -10.25
CA GLU A 78 0.74 -7.17 -10.17
C GLU A 78 0.01 -6.18 -11.10
N LEU A 79 0.39 -4.90 -11.05
CA LEU A 79 -0.21 -3.86 -11.90
C LEU A 79 0.02 -4.12 -13.39
N LYS A 80 1.19 -4.61 -13.78
CA LYS A 80 1.51 -4.98 -15.17
C LYS A 80 0.67 -6.14 -15.68
N GLU A 81 0.29 -7.06 -14.81
CA GLU A 81 -0.60 -8.18 -15.11
C GLU A 81 -2.07 -7.76 -15.15
N GLY A 82 -2.39 -6.51 -14.78
CA GLY A 82 -3.75 -5.97 -14.73
C GLY A 82 -4.47 -6.26 -13.42
N HIS A 83 -3.73 -6.63 -12.37
CA HIS A 83 -4.28 -6.88 -11.04
C HIS A 83 -4.12 -5.65 -10.16
N ASP A 84 -5.14 -5.36 -9.37
CA ASP A 84 -5.04 -4.41 -8.27
C ASP A 84 -4.03 -4.89 -7.22
N VAL A 85 -3.39 -3.95 -6.53
CA VAL A 85 -2.45 -4.28 -5.45
C VAL A 85 -2.53 -3.24 -4.34
N ILE A 86 -2.40 -3.70 -3.09
CA ILE A 86 -2.37 -2.83 -1.93
C ILE A 86 -0.92 -2.61 -1.52
N PHE A 87 -0.50 -1.34 -1.44
CA PHE A 87 0.79 -0.98 -0.86
C PHE A 87 0.60 -0.56 0.60
N ASP A 88 0.88 -1.49 1.53
CA ASP A 88 0.76 -1.26 2.97
C ASP A 88 2.08 -0.82 3.59
N ALA A 89 2.23 0.49 3.73
CA ALA A 89 3.30 1.17 4.46
C ALA A 89 2.75 2.46 5.09
N THR A 90 3.53 3.16 5.89
CA THR A 90 3.06 4.37 6.61
C THR A 90 2.74 5.54 5.68
N ASN A 91 3.55 5.78 4.66
CA ASN A 91 3.34 6.79 3.61
C ASN A 91 2.93 8.18 4.13
N ILE A 92 3.50 8.63 5.27
CA ILE A 92 2.99 9.73 6.08
C ILE A 92 3.13 11.13 5.45
N THR A 93 4.04 11.33 4.50
CA THR A 93 4.25 12.65 3.89
C THR A 93 4.08 12.62 2.36
N PRO A 94 3.69 13.74 1.71
CA PRO A 94 3.61 13.85 0.25
C PRO A 94 4.92 13.45 -0.44
N LYS A 95 6.06 13.87 0.11
CA LYS A 95 7.39 13.54 -0.42
C LYS A 95 7.65 12.03 -0.43
N VAL A 96 7.27 11.31 0.64
CA VAL A 96 7.41 9.84 0.73
C VAL A 96 6.48 9.17 -0.27
N ARG A 97 5.22 9.59 -0.35
CA ARG A 97 4.23 9.05 -1.29
C ARG A 97 4.67 9.24 -2.74
N SER A 98 5.05 10.46 -3.11
CA SER A 98 5.54 10.78 -4.46
C SER A 98 6.76 9.93 -4.84
N ARG A 99 7.76 9.81 -3.94
CA ARG A 99 8.94 8.96 -4.15
C ARG A 99 8.56 7.50 -4.39
N ASN A 100 7.69 6.95 -3.56
CA ASN A 100 7.30 5.54 -3.63
C ASN A 100 6.50 5.25 -4.91
N ILE A 101 5.53 6.10 -5.25
CA ILE A 101 4.75 5.97 -6.49
C ILE A 101 5.67 6.12 -7.71
N SER A 102 6.59 7.09 -7.71
CA SER A 102 7.54 7.29 -8.81
C SER A 102 8.46 6.08 -9.01
N ALA A 103 8.88 5.41 -7.92
CA ALA A 103 9.68 4.20 -8.01
C ALA A 103 8.91 3.02 -8.64
N ILE A 104 7.61 2.86 -8.32
CA ILE A 104 6.74 1.87 -8.95
C ILE A 104 6.52 2.24 -10.43
N ARG A 105 6.23 3.53 -10.74
CA ARG A 105 6.04 4.02 -12.12
C ARG A 105 7.28 3.88 -13.00
N ALA A 106 8.48 3.90 -12.43
CA ALA A 106 9.71 3.63 -13.16
C ALA A 106 9.80 2.19 -13.69
N ILE A 107 9.08 1.25 -13.09
CA ILE A 107 9.02 -0.16 -13.52
C ILE A 107 7.81 -0.39 -14.43
N PHE A 108 6.63 0.14 -14.04
CA PHE A 108 5.39 0.10 -14.81
C PHE A 108 4.56 1.35 -14.49
N ASN A 109 4.04 2.06 -15.49
CA ASN A 109 3.48 3.40 -15.32
C ASN A 109 1.98 3.53 -15.63
N ASP A 110 1.33 2.49 -16.15
CA ASP A 110 -0.06 2.52 -16.61
C ASP A 110 -1.01 1.95 -15.53
N PHE A 111 -1.24 2.73 -14.46
CA PHE A 111 -2.14 2.38 -13.36
C PHE A 111 -2.69 3.62 -12.67
N LYS A 112 -3.84 3.44 -11.99
CA LYS A 112 -4.46 4.43 -11.11
C LYS A 112 -3.91 4.32 -9.69
N VAL A 113 -4.02 5.40 -8.92
CA VAL A 113 -3.63 5.44 -7.51
C VAL A 113 -4.79 5.90 -6.65
N TYR A 114 -5.26 5.03 -5.74
CA TYR A 114 -6.24 5.37 -4.72
C TYR A 114 -5.55 5.47 -3.37
N ALA A 115 -5.58 6.65 -2.73
CA ALA A 115 -4.98 6.87 -1.42
C ALA A 115 -6.03 6.63 -0.31
N TYR A 116 -5.69 5.80 0.67
CA TYR A 116 -6.53 5.48 1.82
C TYR A 116 -5.88 6.04 3.08
N PHE A 117 -6.41 7.15 3.58
CA PHE A 117 -5.93 7.73 4.83
C PHE A 117 -6.68 7.15 6.02
N ILE A 118 -5.96 6.34 6.80
CA ILE A 118 -6.49 5.74 8.03
C ILE A 118 -6.17 6.71 9.18
N ASN A 119 -7.09 7.64 9.41
CA ASN A 119 -6.99 8.71 10.39
C ASN A 119 -7.52 8.23 11.75
N THR A 120 -6.62 7.69 12.56
CA THR A 120 -6.93 7.20 13.91
C THR A 120 -6.21 8.05 14.94
N ASP A 121 -6.90 8.37 16.02
CA ASP A 121 -6.35 9.12 17.16
C ASP A 121 -5.03 8.51 17.65
N VAL A 122 -4.05 9.36 17.96
CA VAL A 122 -2.70 8.93 18.32
C VAL A 122 -2.68 8.11 19.61
N GLU A 123 -3.53 8.41 20.58
CA GLU A 123 -3.60 7.66 21.84
C GLU A 123 -4.18 6.26 21.63
N ILE A 124 -5.13 6.12 20.69
CA ILE A 124 -5.63 4.80 20.27
C ILE A 124 -4.49 4.02 19.59
N CYS A 125 -3.74 4.66 18.71
CA CYS A 125 -2.60 4.05 18.02
C CYS A 125 -1.53 3.56 19.02
N LYS A 126 -1.16 4.38 20.00
CA LYS A 126 -0.21 4.03 21.07
C LYS A 126 -0.68 2.81 21.86
N LYS A 127 -1.93 2.80 22.34
CA LYS A 127 -2.51 1.67 23.07
C LYS A 127 -2.47 0.37 22.28
N ARG A 128 -2.78 0.43 20.96
CA ARG A 128 -2.74 -0.74 20.08
C ARG A 128 -1.31 -1.25 19.90
N VAL A 129 -0.34 -0.35 19.69
CA VAL A 129 1.07 -0.71 19.51
C VAL A 129 1.66 -1.22 20.83
N GLU A 130 1.37 -0.60 21.97
CA GLU A 130 1.79 -1.09 23.29
C GLU A 130 1.31 -2.52 23.56
N LYS A 131 0.04 -2.81 23.23
CA LYS A 131 -0.50 -4.17 23.32
C LYS A 131 0.23 -5.14 22.39
N ARG A 132 0.51 -4.72 21.15
CA ARG A 132 1.23 -5.54 20.15
C ARG A 132 2.68 -5.79 20.56
N ASN A 133 3.37 -4.79 21.10
CA ASN A 133 4.76 -4.90 21.57
C ASN A 133 4.96 -5.98 22.65
N LYS A 134 3.87 -6.42 23.32
CA LYS A 134 3.90 -7.51 24.31
C LYS A 134 3.77 -8.90 23.67
N LEU A 135 3.46 -8.99 22.38
CA LEU A 135 3.29 -10.25 21.68
C LEU A 135 4.64 -10.76 21.15
N GLN A 136 4.88 -12.06 21.31
CA GLN A 136 6.10 -12.68 20.79
C GLN A 136 6.09 -12.70 19.26
N GLY A 137 7.24 -12.36 18.65
CA GLY A 137 7.41 -12.36 17.19
C GLY A 137 7.00 -11.07 16.49
N GLU A 138 6.46 -10.09 17.21
CA GLU A 138 6.16 -8.77 16.66
C GLU A 138 7.37 -7.84 16.72
N ILE A 139 7.46 -6.92 15.75
CA ILE A 139 8.50 -5.89 15.74
C ILE A 139 8.17 -4.87 16.84
N PHE A 140 9.09 -4.71 17.80
CA PHE A 140 8.96 -3.71 18.83
C PHE A 140 9.07 -2.28 18.26
N ILE A 141 8.07 -1.45 18.54
CA ILE A 141 8.01 -0.05 18.12
C ILE A 141 7.93 0.85 19.36
N PRO A 142 8.95 1.70 19.61
CA PRO A 142 8.89 2.69 20.68
C PRO A 142 7.71 3.65 20.50
N LEU A 143 7.06 4.06 21.59
CA LEU A 143 5.91 4.98 21.53
C LEU A 143 6.30 6.37 21.01
N GLU A 144 7.51 6.81 21.25
CA GLU A 144 8.08 8.08 20.77
C GLU A 144 8.11 8.12 19.22
N VAL A 145 8.30 6.97 18.58
CA VAL A 145 8.24 6.85 17.11
C VAL A 145 6.83 7.14 16.62
N ILE A 146 5.80 6.69 17.35
CA ILE A 146 4.40 6.93 16.98
C ILE A 146 4.08 8.41 17.11
N GLU A 147 4.53 9.06 18.17
CA GLU A 147 4.39 10.51 18.36
C GLU A 147 5.09 11.29 17.25
N SER A 148 6.32 10.91 16.92
CA SER A 148 7.05 11.53 15.82
C SER A 148 6.31 11.41 14.50
N TYR A 149 5.73 10.24 14.20
CA TYR A 149 4.94 10.07 12.99
C TYR A 149 3.61 10.83 13.03
N ALA A 150 2.95 10.91 14.19
CA ALA A 150 1.72 11.67 14.36
C ALA A 150 1.95 13.18 14.14
N ASN A 151 3.08 13.70 14.60
CA ASN A 151 3.44 15.11 14.42
C ASN A 151 3.86 15.45 12.98
N ASN A 152 4.24 14.46 12.18
CA ASN A 152 4.76 14.65 10.82
C ASN A 152 3.81 14.15 9.72
N ILE A 153 2.70 13.50 10.09
CA ILE A 153 1.77 13.00 9.09
C ILE A 153 1.03 14.15 8.41
N VAL A 154 1.03 14.12 7.09
CA VAL A 154 0.26 15.04 6.24
C VAL A 154 -0.79 14.23 5.51
N PRO A 155 -2.09 14.50 5.69
CA PRO A 155 -3.15 13.85 4.94
C PRO A 155 -2.93 13.94 3.42
N PRO A 156 -3.35 12.94 2.64
CA PRO A 156 -3.38 13.04 1.19
C PRO A 156 -4.25 14.22 0.73
N SER A 157 -3.79 14.94 -0.29
CA SER A 157 -4.50 16.09 -0.86
C SER A 157 -4.66 15.97 -2.37
N GLU A 158 -5.56 16.78 -2.95
CA GLU A 158 -5.82 16.83 -4.39
C GLU A 158 -4.57 17.25 -5.19
N GLU A 159 -3.66 18.03 -4.58
CA GLU A 159 -2.42 18.48 -5.20
C GLU A 159 -1.47 17.31 -5.55
N GLU A 160 -1.66 16.14 -4.92
CA GLU A 160 -0.85 14.94 -5.18
C GLU A 160 -1.34 14.14 -6.39
N ASN A 161 -2.44 14.58 -7.04
CA ASN A 161 -3.02 13.97 -8.24
C ASN A 161 -3.35 12.47 -8.09
N PHE A 162 -3.93 12.09 -6.95
CA PHE A 162 -4.53 10.77 -6.78
C PHE A 162 -5.83 10.66 -7.58
N ASP A 163 -6.08 9.50 -8.17
CA ASP A 163 -7.36 9.23 -8.85
C ASP A 163 -8.54 9.18 -7.85
N LYS A 164 -8.25 8.84 -6.59
CA LYS A 164 -9.22 8.86 -5.50
C LYS A 164 -8.54 9.00 -4.15
N ILE A 165 -9.16 9.77 -3.25
CA ILE A 165 -8.76 9.86 -1.83
C ILE A 165 -9.92 9.36 -0.98
N ILE A 166 -9.65 8.42 -0.08
CA ILE A 166 -10.60 7.83 0.87
C ILE A 166 -10.07 8.10 2.28
N ILE A 167 -10.88 8.74 3.12
CA ILE A 167 -10.54 9.04 4.51
C ILE A 167 -11.38 8.16 5.42
N LEU A 168 -10.72 7.42 6.30
CA LEU A 168 -11.34 6.53 7.29
C LEU A 168 -10.97 7.02 8.68
N ASN A 169 -11.95 7.57 9.41
CA ASN A 169 -11.72 8.08 10.76
C ASN A 169 -11.94 6.96 11.79
N ASN A 170 -10.97 6.79 12.69
CA ASN A 170 -11.01 5.82 13.80
C ASN A 170 -11.48 4.42 13.36
N TYR A 171 -10.84 3.90 12.28
CA TYR A 171 -11.22 2.60 11.73
C TYR A 171 -11.09 1.50 12.78
N GLU A 172 -12.20 0.80 13.02
CA GLU A 172 -12.30 -0.40 13.81
C GLU A 172 -13.01 -1.49 13.00
N GLU A 173 -12.43 -2.69 12.99
CA GLU A 173 -13.12 -3.84 12.42
C GLU A 173 -14.26 -4.23 13.38
N LYS A 174 -15.48 -4.24 12.86
CA LYS A 174 -16.67 -4.64 13.62
C LYS A 174 -16.80 -6.16 13.67
#